data_f60b466765a5adc55c7003a80350b181
#
_entry.id   f60b466765a5adc55c7003a80350b181
#
_cell.length_a   1.000
_cell.length_b   1.000
_cell.length_c   1.000
_cell.angle_alpha   90.00
_cell.angle_beta   90.00
_cell.angle_gamma   90.00
#
_symmetry.space_group_name_H-M   'P 1'
#
loop_
_entity.id
_entity.type
_entity.pdbx_description
1 polymer ?
#
loop_
_entity_poly.entity_id
_entity_poly.type
_entity_poly.pdbx_seq_one_letter_code
_entity_poly.pdbx_strand_id
1 'polypeptide(L)'
;EVRAPGKELPLQELYDDIEVNLPRVCWEPTGQEEWEVFRKRYLSKGRGRRLVLRYSAVAACVVAALTVALWLYFPTQKQVKPLMIVPVASNLPTISVSDKEYVLDSAGIDRLQRQNEVAVKQKGKELTYVTDTGAVEEPVWHTIRVPRQAEFSLVLGDGSHVRMNTNTVLRYRVPFTGTTREVWIEEEGEAYFEVVPDNTRPFVVHFADNSVTVLGTQFNISCYNEQPSRTTLVSGSVCLSDSRDSVVLLPGQEGVIATGDKGIRVQEADVDVNTAWLNDRFYFKERSLFEIMRALSDWYDVTVRFNDRDLGSMLFSVETKRYEDIDSVL
;
A
#
# COMPACT_ATOMS: atom_id res chain seq x y z
N GLU A 1 -3.03 22.50 -16.33
CA GLU A 1 -4.01 23.56 -16.64
C GLU A 1 -3.93 23.90 -18.13
N VAL A 2 -4.89 23.44 -18.90
CA VAL A 2 -5.23 24.06 -20.17
C VAL A 2 -6.70 24.42 -20.11
N ARG A 3 -6.95 25.68 -19.87
CA ARG A 3 -8.27 26.30 -19.88
C ARG A 3 -8.64 26.65 -21.32
N ALA A 4 -9.68 26.04 -21.86
CA ALA A 4 -10.39 26.56 -23.03
C ALA A 4 -11.73 27.18 -22.59
N PRO A 5 -12.12 28.36 -23.07
CA PRO A 5 -13.37 29.03 -22.70
C PRO A 5 -14.52 28.59 -23.61
N GLY A 6 -15.63 28.16 -23.05
CA GLY A 6 -16.81 27.88 -23.85
C GLY A 6 -17.94 27.31 -23.02
N LYS A 7 -18.87 28.19 -22.64
CA LYS A 7 -20.28 27.99 -22.25
C LYS A 7 -20.70 26.52 -21.98
N GLU A 8 -20.90 26.22 -20.71
CA GLU A 8 -21.76 25.12 -20.29
C GLU A 8 -23.23 25.43 -20.66
N LEU A 9 -23.77 24.68 -21.61
CA LEU A 9 -25.22 24.61 -21.82
C LEU A 9 -25.75 23.58 -20.82
N PRO A 10 -26.80 23.91 -20.05
CA PRO A 10 -27.37 22.96 -19.11
C PRO A 10 -28.00 21.80 -19.88
N LEU A 11 -27.70 20.57 -19.43
CA LEU A 11 -28.18 19.31 -20.00
C LEU A 11 -29.72 19.23 -20.16
N GLN A 12 -30.46 20.09 -19.47
CA GLN A 12 -31.91 20.15 -19.52
C GLN A 12 -32.41 20.72 -20.85
N GLU A 13 -31.70 21.69 -21.47
CA GLU A 13 -32.09 22.26 -22.78
C GLU A 13 -31.84 21.31 -23.95
N LEU A 14 -30.91 20.35 -23.79
CA LEU A 14 -30.64 19.32 -24.81
C LEU A 14 -31.71 18.23 -24.83
N TYR A 15 -32.42 18.00 -23.73
CA TYR A 15 -33.51 17.03 -23.64
C TYR A 15 -34.80 17.50 -24.22
N ASP A 16 -35.09 18.82 -24.11
CA ASP A 16 -36.32 19.40 -24.64
C ASP A 16 -36.31 19.54 -26.16
N ASP A 17 -35.16 19.71 -26.80
CA ASP A 17 -35.01 19.77 -28.26
C ASP A 17 -35.12 18.40 -28.96
N ILE A 18 -34.95 17.28 -28.24
CA ILE A 18 -35.04 15.94 -28.81
C ILE A 18 -36.49 15.43 -28.86
N GLU A 19 -37.36 15.93 -27.99
CA GLU A 19 -38.80 15.51 -27.98
C GLU A 19 -39.67 16.12 -29.06
N VAL A 20 -39.25 17.21 -29.70
CA VAL A 20 -40.11 18.00 -30.62
C VAL A 20 -40.12 17.47 -32.07
N ASN A 21 -39.20 16.57 -32.47
CA ASN A 21 -39.04 16.20 -33.87
C ASN A 21 -39.32 14.69 -34.22
N LEU A 22 -40.04 14.00 -33.38
CA LEU A 22 -40.52 12.65 -33.76
C LEU A 22 -41.98 12.75 -34.22
N PRO A 23 -42.30 12.52 -35.50
CA PRO A 23 -43.70 12.43 -35.95
C PRO A 23 -44.38 11.29 -35.25
N ARG A 24 -45.41 11.56 -34.47
CA ARG A 24 -46.34 10.55 -33.94
C ARG A 24 -47.07 9.92 -35.12
N VAL A 25 -46.56 8.80 -35.61
CA VAL A 25 -47.33 7.95 -36.49
C VAL A 25 -48.25 7.09 -35.62
N CYS A 26 -49.47 7.61 -35.41
CA CYS A 26 -50.55 6.78 -34.89
C CYS A 26 -50.92 5.77 -35.99
N TRP A 27 -50.55 4.52 -35.80
CA TRP A 27 -50.99 3.43 -36.66
C TRP A 27 -52.21 2.79 -36.03
N GLU A 28 -53.41 3.12 -36.57
CA GLU A 28 -54.59 2.35 -36.28
C GLU A 28 -54.74 1.27 -37.37
N PRO A 29 -54.91 -0.02 -37.02
CA PRO A 29 -55.09 -1.06 -38.01
C PRO A 29 -56.57 -1.12 -38.45
N THR A 30 -56.88 -0.50 -39.57
CA THR A 30 -58.17 -0.69 -40.24
C THR A 30 -57.99 -1.42 -41.57
N GLY A 31 -58.55 -2.63 -41.66
CA GLY A 31 -58.97 -3.24 -42.93
C GLY A 31 -58.15 -4.44 -43.42
N GLN A 32 -58.72 -5.61 -43.32
CA GLN A 32 -58.22 -6.81 -43.97
C GLN A 32 -58.10 -6.68 -45.52
N GLU A 33 -58.73 -5.70 -46.10
CA GLU A 33 -58.72 -5.46 -47.58
C GLU A 33 -57.40 -4.82 -48.05
N GLU A 34 -56.78 -3.94 -47.28
CA GLU A 34 -55.48 -3.35 -47.66
C GLU A 34 -54.32 -4.35 -47.54
N TRP A 35 -54.45 -5.31 -46.65
CA TRP A 35 -53.47 -6.38 -46.49
C TRP A 35 -53.48 -7.36 -47.65
N GLU A 36 -54.65 -7.61 -48.23
CA GLU A 36 -54.80 -8.45 -49.43
C GLU A 36 -54.23 -7.79 -50.70
N VAL A 37 -54.37 -6.45 -50.84
CA VAL A 37 -53.77 -5.67 -51.93
C VAL A 37 -52.27 -5.65 -51.84
N PHE A 38 -51.73 -5.47 -50.63
CA PHE A 38 -50.28 -5.50 -50.34
C PHE A 38 -49.71 -6.90 -50.64
N ARG A 39 -50.39 -7.95 -50.20
CA ARG A 39 -49.99 -9.32 -50.42
C ARG A 39 -49.96 -9.71 -51.92
N LYS A 40 -50.90 -9.27 -52.71
CA LYS A 40 -50.91 -9.49 -54.18
C LYS A 40 -49.82 -8.69 -54.90
N ARG A 41 -49.50 -7.50 -54.43
CA ARG A 41 -48.52 -6.60 -55.08
C ARG A 41 -47.07 -6.93 -54.81
N TYR A 42 -46.80 -7.44 -53.65
CA TYR A 42 -45.42 -7.65 -53.18
C TYR A 42 -45.02 -9.10 -52.95
N LEU A 43 -45.98 -10.05 -52.89
CA LEU A 43 -45.68 -11.44 -52.59
C LEU A 43 -45.88 -12.39 -53.74
N SER A 44 -46.39 -11.90 -54.94
CA SER A 44 -46.50 -12.69 -56.11
C SER A 44 -45.42 -12.34 -57.14
N LYS A 45 -44.29 -13.02 -57.09
CA LYS A 45 -43.55 -13.48 -58.28
C LYS A 45 -42.27 -14.22 -57.86
N GLY A 46 -42.32 -15.49 -57.95
CA GLY A 46 -41.28 -16.44 -57.63
C GLY A 46 -40.16 -16.56 -58.68
N ARG A 47 -39.53 -15.46 -59.10
CA ARG A 47 -38.30 -15.51 -59.89
C ARG A 47 -37.07 -14.90 -59.20
N GLY A 48 -37.23 -14.18 -58.09
CA GLY A 48 -36.16 -13.60 -57.32
C GLY A 48 -35.50 -14.53 -56.28
N ARG A 49 -36.14 -15.63 -55.91
CA ARG A 49 -35.74 -16.51 -54.80
C ARG A 49 -34.33 -17.12 -54.95
N ARG A 50 -33.89 -17.39 -56.17
CA ARG A 50 -32.55 -17.98 -56.42
C ARG A 50 -31.44 -16.93 -56.40
N LEU A 51 -31.73 -15.68 -56.78
CA LEU A 51 -30.78 -14.57 -56.68
C LEU A 51 -30.63 -14.10 -55.23
N VAL A 52 -31.73 -13.92 -54.51
CA VAL A 52 -31.70 -13.51 -53.09
C VAL A 52 -30.98 -14.53 -52.22
N LEU A 53 -31.16 -15.85 -52.46
CA LEU A 53 -30.43 -16.91 -51.78
C LEU A 53 -28.91 -16.89 -52.07
N ARG A 54 -28.50 -16.50 -53.29
CA ARG A 54 -27.06 -16.38 -53.62
C ARG A 54 -26.41 -15.14 -52.98
N TYR A 55 -27.13 -14.03 -52.95
CA TYR A 55 -26.62 -12.79 -52.30
C TYR A 55 -26.67 -12.86 -50.77
N SER A 56 -27.66 -13.56 -50.20
CA SER A 56 -27.73 -13.78 -48.75
C SER A 56 -26.59 -14.69 -48.26
N ALA A 57 -26.22 -15.72 -49.05
CA ALA A 57 -25.09 -16.58 -48.72
C ALA A 57 -23.75 -15.80 -48.78
N VAL A 58 -23.56 -14.96 -49.80
CA VAL A 58 -22.37 -14.11 -49.90
C VAL A 58 -22.32 -13.07 -48.77
N ALA A 59 -23.43 -12.42 -48.45
CA ALA A 59 -23.53 -11.48 -47.36
C ALA A 59 -23.23 -12.16 -46.00
N ALA A 60 -23.74 -13.37 -45.75
CA ALA A 60 -23.43 -14.14 -44.56
C ALA A 60 -21.94 -14.50 -44.46
N CYS A 61 -21.30 -14.86 -45.58
CA CYS A 61 -19.84 -15.13 -45.61
C CYS A 61 -19.02 -13.86 -45.33
N VAL A 62 -19.43 -12.72 -45.86
CA VAL A 62 -18.76 -11.43 -45.62
C VAL A 62 -18.89 -11.01 -44.15
N VAL A 63 -20.09 -11.14 -43.57
CA VAL A 63 -20.31 -10.86 -42.14
C VAL A 63 -19.50 -11.82 -41.26
N ALA A 64 -19.49 -13.11 -41.62
CA ALA A 64 -18.67 -14.09 -40.89
C ALA A 64 -17.15 -13.79 -41.01
N ALA A 65 -16.70 -13.42 -42.22
CA ALA A 65 -15.28 -13.01 -42.41
C ALA A 65 -14.94 -11.74 -41.66
N LEU A 66 -15.83 -10.74 -41.60
CA LEU A 66 -15.67 -9.51 -40.85
C LEU A 66 -15.67 -9.77 -39.35
N THR A 67 -16.53 -10.65 -38.83
CA THR A 67 -16.55 -11.02 -37.40
C THR A 67 -15.28 -11.78 -36.99
N VAL A 68 -14.81 -12.69 -37.87
CA VAL A 68 -13.52 -13.38 -37.64
C VAL A 68 -12.34 -12.40 -37.74
N ALA A 69 -12.34 -11.49 -38.71
CA ALA A 69 -11.32 -10.44 -38.82
C ALA A 69 -11.33 -9.48 -37.61
N LEU A 70 -12.53 -9.08 -37.14
CA LEU A 70 -12.66 -8.31 -35.90
C LEU A 70 -12.15 -9.10 -34.70
N TRP A 71 -12.45 -10.39 -34.61
CA TRP A 71 -11.98 -11.25 -33.52
C TRP A 71 -10.47 -11.48 -33.55
N LEU A 72 -9.85 -11.48 -34.73
CA LEU A 72 -8.40 -11.58 -34.91
C LEU A 72 -7.69 -10.22 -34.74
N TYR A 73 -8.34 -9.10 -35.07
CA TYR A 73 -7.77 -7.75 -35.02
C TYR A 73 -7.95 -7.08 -33.65
N PHE A 74 -9.02 -7.42 -32.94
CA PHE A 74 -9.16 -7.09 -31.51
C PHE A 74 -8.77 -8.35 -30.73
N PRO A 75 -7.47 -8.50 -30.37
CA PRO A 75 -7.11 -9.53 -29.40
C PRO A 75 -8.02 -9.28 -28.21
N THR A 76 -8.78 -10.28 -27.83
CA THR A 76 -9.62 -10.29 -26.64
C THR A 76 -8.81 -9.58 -25.56
N GLN A 77 -9.23 -8.37 -25.16
CA GLN A 77 -8.65 -7.75 -23.98
C GLN A 77 -8.73 -8.85 -22.94
N LYS A 78 -7.55 -9.37 -22.56
CA LYS A 78 -7.48 -10.31 -21.45
C LYS A 78 -8.21 -9.58 -20.35
N GLN A 79 -9.41 -10.05 -19.99
CA GLN A 79 -10.10 -9.51 -18.84
C GLN A 79 -9.08 -9.60 -17.72
N VAL A 80 -8.58 -8.45 -17.32
CA VAL A 80 -7.74 -8.33 -16.12
C VAL A 80 -8.68 -8.84 -15.04
N LYS A 81 -8.45 -10.08 -14.60
CA LYS A 81 -9.22 -10.62 -13.48
C LYS A 81 -9.00 -9.64 -12.35
N PRO A 82 -10.07 -9.15 -11.71
CA PRO A 82 -9.93 -8.20 -10.62
C PRO A 82 -8.93 -8.76 -9.61
N LEU A 83 -8.09 -7.88 -9.08
CA LEU A 83 -7.14 -8.21 -8.03
C LEU A 83 -7.91 -8.94 -6.92
N MET A 84 -7.57 -10.19 -6.66
CA MET A 84 -8.26 -10.96 -5.62
C MET A 84 -7.62 -10.58 -4.28
N ILE A 85 -8.31 -9.74 -3.53
CA ILE A 85 -7.92 -9.37 -2.17
C ILE A 85 -8.53 -10.40 -1.22
N VAL A 86 -7.69 -11.14 -0.52
CA VAL A 86 -8.11 -12.14 0.47
C VAL A 86 -7.81 -11.60 1.86
N PRO A 87 -8.82 -11.34 2.71
CA PRO A 87 -8.58 -10.92 4.08
C PRO A 87 -7.79 -11.96 4.86
N VAL A 88 -6.81 -11.52 5.63
CA VAL A 88 -6.03 -12.34 6.57
C VAL A 88 -6.46 -12.00 7.99
N ALA A 89 -6.41 -12.95 8.89
CA ALA A 89 -6.78 -12.71 10.29
C ALA A 89 -5.79 -11.73 10.93
N SER A 90 -6.31 -10.63 11.49
CA SER A 90 -5.48 -9.66 12.21
C SER A 90 -5.14 -10.14 13.61
N ASN A 91 -3.91 -9.86 14.07
CA ASN A 91 -3.45 -10.13 15.41
C ASN A 91 -3.15 -8.81 16.14
N LEU A 92 -3.28 -8.82 17.45
CA LEU A 92 -2.84 -7.70 18.27
C LEU A 92 -1.31 -7.69 18.41
N PRO A 93 -0.66 -6.52 18.62
CA PRO A 93 0.75 -6.47 18.95
C PRO A 93 1.09 -7.33 20.17
N THR A 94 2.26 -7.95 20.16
CA THR A 94 2.74 -8.80 21.25
C THR A 94 4.11 -8.35 21.75
N ILE A 95 4.43 -8.66 22.99
CA ILE A 95 5.75 -8.54 23.56
C ILE A 95 6.22 -9.88 24.10
N SER A 96 7.42 -10.28 23.73
CA SER A 96 8.10 -11.45 24.29
C SER A 96 9.17 -11.01 25.26
N VAL A 97 9.18 -11.59 26.46
CA VAL A 97 10.16 -11.37 27.53
C VAL A 97 10.62 -12.73 28.03
N SER A 98 11.92 -13.03 27.92
CA SER A 98 12.50 -14.31 28.38
C SER A 98 11.70 -15.52 27.89
N ASP A 99 11.45 -15.64 26.61
CA ASP A 99 10.70 -16.76 25.96
C ASP A 99 9.20 -16.85 26.28
N LYS A 100 8.64 -15.87 26.98
CA LYS A 100 7.19 -15.77 27.24
C LYS A 100 6.61 -14.66 26.41
N GLU A 101 5.50 -14.94 25.73
CA GLU A 101 4.79 -13.97 24.89
C GLU A 101 3.53 -13.45 25.60
N TYR A 102 3.32 -12.13 25.48
CA TYR A 102 2.17 -11.43 26.05
C TYR A 102 1.54 -10.57 24.97
N VAL A 103 0.21 -10.63 24.83
CA VAL A 103 -0.53 -9.71 23.98
C VAL A 103 -0.51 -8.33 24.63
N LEU A 104 -0.30 -7.27 23.83
CA LEU A 104 -0.27 -5.88 24.30
C LEU A 104 -1.72 -5.32 24.41
N ASP A 105 -2.52 -6.01 25.24
CA ASP A 105 -3.82 -5.56 25.76
C ASP A 105 -3.74 -5.38 27.29
N SER A 106 -4.81 -4.85 27.89
CA SER A 106 -4.83 -4.58 29.33
C SER A 106 -4.55 -5.85 30.17
N ALA A 107 -5.06 -7.01 29.75
CA ALA A 107 -4.89 -8.26 30.49
C ALA A 107 -3.47 -8.84 30.33
N GLY A 108 -2.86 -8.68 29.17
CA GLY A 108 -1.49 -9.11 28.90
C GLY A 108 -0.48 -8.24 29.64
N ILE A 109 -0.68 -6.94 29.66
CA ILE A 109 0.17 -6.01 30.45
C ILE A 109 0.10 -6.30 31.94
N ASP A 110 -1.08 -6.54 32.50
CA ASP A 110 -1.23 -6.96 33.89
C ASP A 110 -0.49 -8.26 34.20
N ARG A 111 -0.46 -9.21 33.27
CA ARG A 111 0.31 -10.46 33.40
C ARG A 111 1.82 -10.22 33.30
N LEU A 112 2.24 -9.38 32.33
CA LEU A 112 3.63 -9.01 32.16
C LEU A 112 4.20 -8.38 33.42
N GLN A 113 3.51 -7.39 33.99
CA GLN A 113 3.94 -6.71 35.22
C GLN A 113 4.06 -7.67 36.42
N ARG A 114 3.07 -8.58 36.58
CA ARG A 114 3.08 -9.53 37.71
C ARG A 114 4.13 -10.62 37.62
N GLN A 115 4.52 -11.01 36.42
CA GLN A 115 5.40 -12.18 36.24
C GLN A 115 6.87 -11.84 36.03
N ASN A 116 7.17 -10.64 35.54
CA ASN A 116 8.54 -10.31 35.13
C ASN A 116 9.16 -9.12 35.87
N GLU A 117 8.47 -8.60 36.90
CA GLU A 117 8.94 -7.45 37.67
C GLU A 117 9.28 -6.22 36.81
N VAL A 118 8.84 -6.21 35.56
CA VAL A 118 9.12 -5.13 34.61
C VAL A 118 8.09 -4.03 34.82
N ALA A 119 8.56 -2.88 35.25
CA ALA A 119 7.69 -1.73 35.42
C ALA A 119 7.41 -1.09 34.06
N VAL A 120 6.25 -1.40 33.50
CA VAL A 120 5.75 -0.79 32.25
C VAL A 120 4.41 -0.12 32.47
N LYS A 121 4.14 0.94 31.73
CA LYS A 121 2.81 1.56 31.65
C LYS A 121 2.36 1.55 30.20
N GLN A 122 1.10 1.19 29.96
CA GLN A 122 0.50 1.28 28.65
C GLN A 122 -0.59 2.34 28.63
N LYS A 123 -0.57 3.17 27.60
CA LYS A 123 -1.61 4.14 27.30
C LYS A 123 -2.00 4.04 25.82
N GLY A 124 -3.14 3.41 25.53
CA GLY A 124 -3.55 3.15 24.15
C GLY A 124 -2.55 2.26 23.43
N LYS A 125 -1.99 2.75 22.33
CA LYS A 125 -0.97 2.05 21.50
C LYS A 125 0.47 2.32 21.95
N GLU A 126 0.71 2.92 23.13
CA GLU A 126 2.04 3.27 23.61
C GLU A 126 2.38 2.50 24.89
N LEU A 127 3.55 1.86 24.89
CA LEU A 127 4.17 1.22 26.04
C LEU A 127 5.34 2.08 26.52
N THR A 128 5.36 2.39 27.81
CA THR A 128 6.45 3.16 28.45
C THR A 128 7.09 2.32 29.53
N TYR A 129 8.43 2.20 29.52
CA TYR A 129 9.20 1.64 30.62
C TYR A 129 9.29 2.66 31.75
N VAL A 130 8.90 2.23 32.96
CA VAL A 130 9.09 3.03 34.16
C VAL A 130 10.48 2.69 34.68
N THR A 131 11.44 3.58 34.51
CA THR A 131 12.80 3.46 35.09
C THR A 131 12.70 3.55 36.60
N ASP A 132 12.73 2.42 37.29
CA ASP A 132 13.01 2.40 38.74
C ASP A 132 14.53 2.19 38.90
N THR A 133 15.19 3.18 39.48
CA THR A 133 16.66 3.34 39.51
C THR A 133 17.33 2.48 40.58
N GLY A 134 16.69 1.42 41.07
CA GLY A 134 17.07 0.75 42.31
C GLY A 134 17.90 -0.53 42.23
N ALA A 135 17.88 -1.27 41.17
CA ALA A 135 18.61 -2.54 41.04
C ALA A 135 19.30 -2.63 39.69
N VAL A 136 20.58 -3.01 39.67
CA VAL A 136 21.27 -3.44 38.45
C VAL A 136 20.77 -4.85 38.17
N GLU A 137 19.65 -4.94 37.46
CA GLU A 137 19.15 -6.22 36.99
C GLU A 137 19.97 -6.67 35.80
N GLU A 138 20.16 -7.99 35.67
CA GLU A 138 20.74 -8.54 34.45
C GLU A 138 19.85 -8.18 33.25
N PRO A 139 20.46 -7.69 32.14
CA PRO A 139 19.67 -7.24 30.97
C PRO A 139 18.92 -8.39 30.34
N VAL A 140 17.60 -8.22 30.17
CA VAL A 140 16.71 -9.20 29.58
C VAL A 140 16.32 -8.78 28.16
N TRP A 141 16.24 -9.74 27.27
CA TRP A 141 15.77 -9.49 25.92
C TRP A 141 14.25 -9.30 25.89
N HIS A 142 13.83 -8.20 25.28
CA HIS A 142 12.44 -7.91 24.94
C HIS A 142 12.30 -7.85 23.43
N THR A 143 11.23 -8.44 22.90
CA THR A 143 10.91 -8.38 21.48
C THR A 143 9.45 -7.97 21.33
N ILE A 144 9.22 -6.84 20.65
CA ILE A 144 7.87 -6.40 20.27
C ILE A 144 7.65 -6.78 18.82
N ARG A 145 6.52 -7.45 18.56
CA ARG A 145 6.04 -7.77 17.23
C ARG A 145 4.76 -7.01 16.95
N VAL A 146 4.80 -6.16 15.94
CA VAL A 146 3.65 -5.44 15.41
C VAL A 146 3.16 -6.20 14.19
N PRO A 147 1.97 -6.79 14.22
CA PRO A 147 1.44 -7.52 13.06
C PRO A 147 0.96 -6.59 11.97
N ARG A 148 0.44 -7.15 10.90
CA ARG A 148 -0.31 -6.42 9.89
C ARG A 148 -1.48 -5.67 10.51
N GLN A 149 -1.94 -4.60 9.87
CA GLN A 149 -3.07 -3.77 10.29
C GLN A 149 -2.87 -3.10 11.66
N ALA A 150 -1.66 -3.06 12.17
CA ALA A 150 -1.33 -2.46 13.46
C ALA A 150 -0.13 -1.53 13.37
N GLU A 151 -0.05 -0.62 14.30
CA GLU A 151 1.10 0.21 14.62
C GLU A 151 1.23 0.28 16.12
N PHE A 152 2.44 0.54 16.61
CA PHE A 152 2.71 0.58 18.03
C PHE A 152 3.79 1.59 18.36
N SER A 153 3.69 2.20 19.55
CA SER A 153 4.67 3.15 20.06
C SER A 153 5.31 2.62 21.34
N LEU A 154 6.60 2.89 21.47
CA LEU A 154 7.41 2.45 22.60
C LEU A 154 8.25 3.61 23.11
N VAL A 155 8.24 3.82 24.42
CA VAL A 155 9.21 4.66 25.10
C VAL A 155 10.20 3.76 25.82
N LEU A 156 11.44 3.76 25.35
CA LEU A 156 12.54 2.96 25.89
C LEU A 156 12.98 3.45 27.28
N GLY A 157 13.75 2.63 27.99
CA GLY A 157 14.23 2.96 29.33
C GLY A 157 15.17 4.16 29.43
N ASP A 158 15.76 4.60 28.30
CA ASP A 158 16.55 5.83 28.19
C ASP A 158 15.72 7.08 27.85
N GLY A 159 14.40 6.91 27.67
CA GLY A 159 13.48 7.96 27.25
C GLY A 159 13.38 8.15 25.74
N SER A 160 14.11 7.38 24.93
CA SER A 160 13.98 7.42 23.47
C SER A 160 12.62 6.87 23.03
N HIS A 161 12.00 7.53 22.04
CA HIS A 161 10.72 7.11 21.49
C HIS A 161 10.91 6.35 20.18
N VAL A 162 10.19 5.24 20.03
CA VAL A 162 10.16 4.44 18.81
C VAL A 162 8.72 4.26 18.38
N ARG A 163 8.38 4.70 17.18
CA ARG A 163 7.11 4.35 16.54
C ARG A 163 7.37 3.24 15.53
N MET A 164 6.60 2.18 15.61
CA MET A 164 6.72 1.00 14.74
C MET A 164 5.51 0.91 13.83
N ASN A 165 5.76 0.81 12.53
CA ASN A 165 4.75 0.60 11.51
C ASN A 165 4.33 -0.88 11.46
N THR A 166 3.34 -1.18 10.62
CA THR A 166 2.83 -2.53 10.40
C THR A 166 3.95 -3.50 10.01
N ASN A 167 3.78 -4.75 10.40
CA ASN A 167 4.71 -5.86 10.07
C ASN A 167 6.16 -5.60 10.54
N THR A 168 6.32 -5.05 11.74
CA THR A 168 7.63 -4.68 12.31
C THR A 168 7.94 -5.49 13.56
N VAL A 169 9.17 -6.00 13.64
CA VAL A 169 9.70 -6.71 14.82
C VAL A 169 10.88 -5.95 15.37
N LEU A 170 10.76 -5.46 16.62
CA LEU A 170 11.83 -4.75 17.31
C LEU A 170 12.30 -5.55 18.53
N ARG A 171 13.60 -5.81 18.59
CA ARG A 171 14.25 -6.50 19.71
C ARG A 171 15.27 -5.60 20.38
N TYR A 172 15.31 -5.60 21.70
CA TYR A 172 16.21 -4.77 22.51
C TYR A 172 16.41 -5.35 23.90
N ARG A 173 17.42 -4.87 24.60
CA ARG A 173 17.70 -5.24 26.01
C ARG A 173 17.14 -4.24 27.00
N VAL A 174 16.62 -4.71 28.10
CA VAL A 174 16.11 -3.90 29.19
C VAL A 174 16.76 -4.37 30.50
N PRO A 175 17.43 -3.46 31.24
CA PRO A 175 17.84 -2.11 30.85
C PRO A 175 18.97 -2.12 29.80
N PHE A 176 19.24 -0.96 29.18
CA PHE A 176 20.43 -0.78 28.37
C PHE A 176 21.67 -0.81 29.27
N THR A 177 22.49 -1.81 29.10
CA THR A 177 23.76 -1.98 29.82
C THR A 177 24.95 -1.87 28.86
N GLY A 178 26.10 -1.39 29.36
CA GLY A 178 27.30 -1.23 28.56
C GLY A 178 27.48 0.17 27.97
N THR A 179 28.33 0.25 26.95
CA THR A 179 28.79 1.53 26.35
C THR A 179 27.92 2.00 25.21
N THR A 180 26.93 1.19 24.78
CA THR A 180 26.00 1.46 23.69
C THR A 180 24.56 1.15 24.09
N ARG A 181 23.59 1.78 23.40
CA ARG A 181 22.17 1.52 23.49
C ARG A 181 21.78 0.83 22.17
N GLU A 182 21.49 -0.46 22.20
CA GLU A 182 21.35 -1.23 20.98
C GLU A 182 19.95 -1.79 20.83
N VAL A 183 19.39 -1.68 19.60
CA VAL A 183 18.11 -2.25 19.19
C VAL A 183 18.24 -2.91 17.82
N TRP A 184 17.40 -3.89 17.54
CA TRP A 184 17.37 -4.65 16.28
C TRP A 184 15.99 -4.59 15.67
N ILE A 185 15.90 -4.18 14.40
CA ILE A 185 14.72 -4.49 13.58
C ILE A 185 15.01 -5.87 13.00
N GLU A 186 14.31 -6.88 13.53
CA GLU A 186 14.48 -8.27 13.10
C GLU A 186 13.54 -8.57 11.92
N GLU A 187 13.97 -9.45 11.01
CA GLU A 187 13.23 -9.90 9.83
C GLU A 187 12.99 -8.75 8.84
N GLU A 188 11.96 -7.94 9.06
CA GLU A 188 11.58 -6.78 8.25
C GLU A 188 10.83 -5.75 9.09
N GLY A 189 10.61 -4.56 8.54
CA GLY A 189 9.76 -3.56 9.19
C GLY A 189 10.12 -2.12 8.85
N GLU A 190 9.38 -1.23 9.48
CA GLU A 190 9.61 0.20 9.43
C GLU A 190 9.45 0.81 10.83
N ALA A 191 10.43 1.58 11.24
CA ALA A 191 10.40 2.25 12.52
C ALA A 191 10.98 3.67 12.46
N TYR A 192 10.31 4.57 13.15
CA TYR A 192 10.75 5.94 13.36
C TYR A 192 11.30 6.09 14.78
N PHE A 193 12.46 6.69 14.88
CA PHE A 193 13.21 6.86 16.12
C PHE A 193 13.35 8.34 16.47
N GLU A 194 13.02 8.68 17.71
CA GLU A 194 13.37 9.96 18.35
C GLU A 194 14.31 9.65 19.52
N VAL A 195 15.60 9.67 19.24
CA VAL A 195 16.62 9.25 20.19
C VAL A 195 17.02 10.41 21.11
N VAL A 196 16.96 10.16 22.41
CA VAL A 196 17.41 11.11 23.43
C VAL A 196 18.93 11.33 23.31
N PRO A 197 19.40 12.60 23.27
CA PRO A 197 20.81 12.92 23.19
C PRO A 197 21.65 12.33 24.35
N ASP A 198 22.65 11.52 23.99
CA ASP A 198 23.67 10.99 24.92
C ASP A 198 24.98 10.78 24.16
N ASN A 199 25.92 11.69 24.33
CA ASN A 199 27.22 11.65 23.67
C ASN A 199 28.18 10.58 24.25
N THR A 200 27.84 10.02 25.41
CA THR A 200 28.64 9.00 26.08
C THR A 200 28.27 7.58 25.72
N ARG A 201 27.02 7.37 25.30
CA ARG A 201 26.48 6.06 24.90
C ARG A 201 25.74 6.18 23.59
N PRO A 202 26.39 5.91 22.45
CA PRO A 202 25.73 5.89 21.14
C PRO A 202 24.51 4.96 21.12
N PHE A 203 23.49 5.35 20.35
CA PHE A 203 22.35 4.53 20.06
C PHE A 203 22.56 3.86 18.71
N VAL A 204 22.44 2.54 18.68
CA VAL A 204 22.70 1.74 17.48
C VAL A 204 21.44 0.95 17.11
N VAL A 205 21.00 1.10 15.86
CA VAL A 205 19.92 0.28 15.28
C VAL A 205 20.51 -0.68 14.28
N HIS A 206 20.33 -1.95 14.52
CA HIS A 206 20.72 -3.01 13.59
C HIS A 206 19.50 -3.45 12.75
N PHE A 207 19.68 -3.66 11.47
CA PHE A 207 18.65 -4.17 10.55
C PHE A 207 19.32 -4.89 9.38
N ALA A 208 18.84 -6.08 9.05
CA ALA A 208 19.53 -6.98 8.13
C ALA A 208 21.04 -7.07 8.46
N ASP A 209 21.91 -6.82 7.48
CA ASP A 209 23.38 -6.80 7.67
C ASP A 209 23.93 -5.37 7.85
N ASN A 210 23.07 -4.41 8.20
CA ASN A 210 23.40 -2.99 8.28
C ASN A 210 23.20 -2.43 9.69
N SER A 211 23.75 -1.24 9.93
CA SER A 211 23.54 -0.53 11.19
C SER A 211 23.48 0.98 11.02
N VAL A 212 22.73 1.62 11.89
CA VAL A 212 22.66 3.06 12.05
C VAL A 212 23.17 3.41 13.45
N THR A 213 24.13 4.31 13.54
CA THR A 213 24.66 4.82 14.81
C THR A 213 24.38 6.32 14.94
N VAL A 214 23.79 6.71 16.08
CA VAL A 214 23.42 8.11 16.38
C VAL A 214 23.74 8.47 17.82
N LEU A 215 23.78 9.78 18.10
CA LEU A 215 23.98 10.32 19.46
C LEU A 215 22.74 11.03 20.02
N GLY A 216 21.80 11.43 19.15
CA GLY A 216 20.57 12.14 19.51
C GLY A 216 19.94 12.70 18.23
N THR A 217 19.03 11.98 17.64
CA THR A 217 18.67 12.12 16.23
C THR A 217 17.25 11.66 16.00
N GLN A 218 16.55 12.27 15.04
CA GLN A 218 15.26 11.82 14.54
C GLN A 218 15.45 11.25 13.14
N PHE A 219 15.05 9.99 12.92
CA PHE A 219 15.23 9.29 11.64
C PHE A 219 14.25 8.16 11.48
N ASN A 220 13.99 7.79 10.22
CA ASN A 220 13.15 6.66 9.82
C ASN A 220 14.01 5.58 9.19
N ILE A 221 13.75 4.31 9.53
CA ILE A 221 14.32 3.14 8.84
C ILE A 221 13.16 2.32 8.30
N SER A 222 13.21 2.03 6.99
CA SER A 222 12.31 1.10 6.31
C SER A 222 13.16 -0.01 5.68
N CYS A 223 12.96 -1.25 6.12
CA CYS A 223 13.74 -2.43 5.69
C CYS A 223 12.85 -3.64 5.43
N TYR A 224 11.82 -3.46 4.62
CA TYR A 224 10.95 -4.55 4.19
C TYR A 224 11.66 -5.46 3.18
N ASN A 225 11.36 -6.77 3.27
CA ASN A 225 11.88 -7.76 2.33
C ASN A 225 11.52 -7.43 0.87
N GLU A 226 12.40 -7.80 -0.05
CA GLU A 226 12.26 -7.56 -1.49
C GLU A 226 12.23 -6.07 -1.90
N GLN A 227 12.47 -5.15 -0.96
CA GLN A 227 12.59 -3.72 -1.21
C GLN A 227 13.98 -3.21 -0.80
N PRO A 228 14.47 -2.11 -1.40
CA PRO A 228 15.66 -1.44 -0.90
C PRO A 228 15.45 -0.95 0.53
N SER A 229 16.41 -1.19 1.42
CA SER A 229 16.40 -0.58 2.75
C SER A 229 16.68 0.91 2.63
N ARG A 230 15.93 1.72 3.38
CA ARG A 230 16.03 3.19 3.37
C ARG A 230 16.20 3.70 4.79
N THR A 231 17.18 4.56 4.98
CA THR A 231 17.38 5.32 6.23
C THR A 231 17.24 6.79 5.92
N THR A 232 16.18 7.43 6.39
CA THR A 232 15.87 8.85 6.15
C THR A 232 16.17 9.66 7.38
N LEU A 233 17.04 10.66 7.26
CA LEU A 233 17.39 11.55 8.36
C LEU A 233 16.48 12.78 8.38
N VAL A 234 15.80 12.99 9.52
CA VAL A 234 14.91 14.14 9.76
C VAL A 234 15.69 15.26 10.47
N SER A 235 16.36 14.95 11.57
CA SER A 235 17.16 15.94 12.32
C SER A 235 18.34 15.27 13.03
N GLY A 236 19.44 16.00 13.23
CA GLY A 236 20.66 15.51 13.85
C GLY A 236 21.67 14.98 12.83
N SER A 237 22.29 13.84 13.11
CA SER A 237 23.26 13.17 12.24
C SER A 237 23.16 11.66 12.38
N VAL A 238 23.25 10.94 11.27
CA VAL A 238 23.24 9.47 11.19
C VAL A 238 24.53 8.99 10.56
N CYS A 239 25.21 8.05 11.21
CA CYS A 239 26.22 7.22 10.58
C CYS A 239 25.55 5.91 10.16
N LEU A 240 25.30 5.74 8.84
CA LEU A 240 24.78 4.51 8.24
C LEU A 240 25.95 3.66 7.77
N SER A 241 25.98 2.40 8.19
CA SER A 241 27.02 1.44 7.84
C SER A 241 26.44 0.17 7.26
N ASP A 242 27.08 -0.35 6.22
CA ASP A 242 26.89 -1.70 5.71
C ASP A 242 28.12 -2.57 6.01
N SER A 243 28.21 -3.76 5.44
CA SER A 243 29.32 -4.69 5.64
C SER A 243 30.66 -4.21 5.03
N ARG A 244 30.68 -3.09 4.26
CA ARG A 244 31.86 -2.58 3.53
C ARG A 244 32.24 -1.15 3.88
N ASP A 245 31.22 -0.27 3.97
CA ASP A 245 31.39 1.15 4.05
C ASP A 245 30.50 1.77 5.13
N SER A 246 30.81 3.00 5.47
CA SER A 246 29.96 3.85 6.30
C SER A 246 29.86 5.24 5.71
N VAL A 247 28.67 5.84 5.79
CA VAL A 247 28.40 7.19 5.32
C VAL A 247 27.69 8.00 6.42
N VAL A 248 27.96 9.29 6.44
CA VAL A 248 27.24 10.20 7.33
C VAL A 248 26.15 10.90 6.51
N LEU A 249 24.91 10.77 6.96
CA LEU A 249 23.77 11.48 6.38
C LEU A 249 23.59 12.84 7.09
N LEU A 250 23.17 13.81 6.30
CA LEU A 250 22.73 15.13 6.75
C LEU A 250 21.20 15.21 6.77
N PRO A 251 20.58 16.11 7.54
CA PRO A 251 19.14 16.31 7.55
C PRO A 251 18.59 16.54 6.15
N GLY A 252 17.50 15.83 5.78
CA GLY A 252 16.92 15.84 4.44
C GLY A 252 17.57 14.88 3.45
N GLN A 253 18.51 14.04 3.90
CA GLN A 253 19.09 12.98 3.08
C GLN A 253 18.55 11.59 3.48
N GLU A 254 18.59 10.68 2.53
CA GLU A 254 18.42 9.25 2.77
C GLU A 254 19.57 8.42 2.23
N GLY A 255 19.90 7.37 2.97
CA GLY A 255 20.78 6.30 2.52
C GLY A 255 19.94 5.12 2.05
N VAL A 256 20.18 4.68 0.82
CA VAL A 256 19.47 3.57 0.18
C VAL A 256 20.44 2.43 -0.05
N ILE A 257 20.08 1.23 0.42
CA ILE A 257 20.82 -0.01 0.22
C ILE A 257 19.90 -0.97 -0.56
N ALA A 258 20.26 -1.24 -1.82
CA ALA A 258 19.47 -2.12 -2.67
C ALA A 258 19.58 -3.60 -2.22
N THR A 259 18.50 -4.36 -2.40
CA THR A 259 18.46 -5.78 -2.09
C THR A 259 19.48 -6.53 -2.96
N GLY A 260 20.40 -7.26 -2.30
CA GLY A 260 21.45 -8.03 -2.99
C GLY A 260 22.61 -7.19 -3.53
N ASP A 261 22.54 -5.88 -3.50
CA ASP A 261 23.66 -4.97 -3.79
C ASP A 261 24.38 -4.62 -2.47
N LYS A 262 25.68 -4.38 -2.59
CA LYS A 262 26.50 -3.94 -1.45
C LYS A 262 27.01 -2.54 -1.77
N GLY A 263 26.53 -1.59 -1.03
CA GLY A 263 26.92 -0.21 -1.12
C GLY A 263 25.77 0.73 -0.77
N ILE A 264 26.13 1.83 -0.13
CA ILE A 264 25.18 2.84 0.33
C ILE A 264 25.09 3.94 -0.71
N ARG A 265 23.91 4.16 -1.27
CA ARG A 265 23.63 5.31 -2.13
C ARG A 265 23.00 6.42 -1.28
N VAL A 266 23.64 7.57 -1.20
CA VAL A 266 23.11 8.77 -0.56
C VAL A 266 22.39 9.63 -1.59
N GLN A 267 21.19 10.09 -1.26
CA GLN A 267 20.40 10.99 -2.10
C GLN A 267 19.54 11.92 -1.24
N GLU A 268 19.00 12.97 -1.86
CA GLU A 268 18.01 13.85 -1.21
C GLU A 268 16.75 13.05 -0.91
N ALA A 269 16.22 13.24 0.30
CA ALA A 269 15.00 12.59 0.76
C ALA A 269 13.80 13.52 0.67
N ASP A 270 12.68 13.02 0.20
CA ASP A 270 11.39 13.64 0.48
C ASP A 270 10.92 13.14 1.87
N VAL A 271 11.33 13.89 2.90
CA VAL A 271 11.09 13.51 4.31
C VAL A 271 9.58 13.36 4.58
N ASP A 272 8.74 14.24 4.00
CA ASP A 272 7.28 14.17 4.17
C ASP A 272 6.70 12.88 3.57
N VAL A 273 7.21 12.44 2.42
CA VAL A 273 6.84 11.14 1.82
C VAL A 273 7.27 9.97 2.71
N ASN A 274 8.54 9.95 3.13
CA ASN A 274 9.10 8.82 3.88
C ASN A 274 8.60 8.72 5.32
N THR A 275 8.00 9.79 5.85
CA THR A 275 7.42 9.84 7.20
C THR A 275 5.90 10.09 7.22
N ALA A 276 5.24 10.05 6.07
CA ALA A 276 3.80 10.31 5.95
C ALA A 276 2.95 9.40 6.84
N TRP A 277 3.40 8.17 7.06
CA TRP A 277 2.73 7.20 7.91
C TRP A 277 2.61 7.63 9.38
N LEU A 278 3.51 8.48 9.87
CA LEU A 278 3.43 9.09 11.21
C LEU A 278 2.21 10.01 11.37
N ASN A 279 1.67 10.50 10.26
CA ASN A 279 0.54 11.43 10.16
C ASN A 279 -0.69 10.76 9.53
N ASP A 280 -0.81 9.43 9.64
CA ASP A 280 -1.96 8.65 9.16
C ASP A 280 -2.21 8.79 7.65
N ARG A 281 -1.13 8.96 6.86
CA ARG A 281 -1.19 9.09 5.40
C ARG A 281 -0.41 7.97 4.71
N PHE A 282 -0.93 7.52 3.57
CA PHE A 282 -0.14 6.92 2.52
C PHE A 282 0.29 8.02 1.58
N TYR A 283 1.58 8.22 1.42
CA TYR A 283 2.13 9.14 0.46
C TYR A 283 3.28 8.47 -0.27
N PHE A 284 3.04 8.14 -1.53
CA PHE A 284 4.00 7.52 -2.43
C PHE A 284 4.30 8.48 -3.56
N LYS A 285 5.56 8.64 -3.91
CA LYS A 285 5.99 9.48 -5.01
C LYS A 285 6.96 8.67 -5.87
N GLU A 286 6.56 8.44 -7.14
CA GLU A 286 7.33 7.64 -8.09
C GLU A 286 7.75 6.27 -7.51
N ARG A 287 6.82 5.59 -6.83
CA ARG A 287 7.02 4.25 -6.29
C ARG A 287 6.42 3.20 -7.22
N SER A 288 7.04 2.04 -7.26
CA SER A 288 6.51 0.92 -8.02
C SER A 288 5.15 0.49 -7.47
N LEU A 289 4.26 0.04 -8.36
CA LEU A 289 2.97 -0.49 -7.92
C LEU A 289 3.15 -1.65 -6.92
N PHE A 290 4.23 -2.41 -7.05
CA PHE A 290 4.58 -3.47 -6.10
C PHE A 290 4.79 -2.91 -4.69
N GLU A 291 5.60 -1.84 -4.52
CA GLU A 291 5.85 -1.20 -3.22
C GLU A 291 4.56 -0.63 -2.62
N ILE A 292 3.74 0.05 -3.45
CA ILE A 292 2.46 0.62 -3.02
C ILE A 292 1.51 -0.49 -2.55
N MET A 293 1.30 -1.51 -3.39
CA MET A 293 0.37 -2.60 -3.07
C MET A 293 0.85 -3.45 -1.89
N ARG A 294 2.16 -3.55 -1.67
CA ARG A 294 2.73 -4.17 -0.48
C ARG A 294 2.34 -3.39 0.78
N ALA A 295 2.56 -2.07 0.81
CA ALA A 295 2.21 -1.24 1.94
C ALA A 295 0.70 -1.28 2.24
N LEU A 296 -0.15 -1.24 1.21
CA LEU A 296 -1.61 -1.41 1.36
C LEU A 296 -1.97 -2.81 1.86
N SER A 297 -1.31 -3.85 1.34
CA SER A 297 -1.51 -5.24 1.78
C SER A 297 -1.22 -5.42 3.27
N ASP A 298 -0.11 -4.85 3.75
CA ASP A 298 0.27 -4.95 5.15
C ASP A 298 -0.64 -4.12 6.07
N TRP A 299 -1.11 -2.96 5.59
CA TRP A 299 -2.00 -2.10 6.38
C TRP A 299 -3.43 -2.60 6.47
N TYR A 300 -3.99 -3.09 5.36
CA TYR A 300 -5.37 -3.59 5.31
C TYR A 300 -5.49 -5.09 5.63
N ASP A 301 -4.35 -5.75 5.90
CA ASP A 301 -4.26 -7.19 6.17
C ASP A 301 -4.90 -8.03 5.06
N VAL A 302 -4.56 -7.71 3.82
CA VAL A 302 -5.04 -8.39 2.62
C VAL A 302 -3.90 -9.00 1.82
N THR A 303 -4.20 -10.00 1.00
CA THR A 303 -3.23 -10.59 0.08
C THR A 303 -3.43 -10.06 -1.33
N VAL A 304 -2.40 -9.44 -1.88
CA VAL A 304 -2.38 -8.91 -3.25
C VAL A 304 -1.66 -9.90 -4.18
N ARG A 305 -2.24 -10.13 -5.35
CA ARG A 305 -1.65 -10.97 -6.40
C ARG A 305 -1.65 -10.21 -7.73
N PHE A 306 -0.49 -10.11 -8.33
CA PHE A 306 -0.35 -9.55 -9.67
C PHE A 306 -0.57 -10.65 -10.71
N ASN A 307 -1.51 -10.44 -11.63
CA ASN A 307 -1.72 -11.33 -12.77
C ASN A 307 -0.67 -11.10 -13.87
N ASP A 308 -0.09 -9.90 -13.91
CA ASP A 308 0.97 -9.51 -14.81
C ASP A 308 2.12 -8.89 -14.00
N ARG A 309 3.33 -9.44 -14.14
CA ARG A 309 4.52 -8.96 -13.42
C ARG A 309 4.96 -7.58 -13.87
N ASP A 310 4.71 -7.22 -15.13
CA ASP A 310 5.13 -5.94 -15.68
C ASP A 310 4.37 -4.77 -15.04
N LEU A 311 3.12 -5.00 -14.60
CA LEU A 311 2.34 -4.00 -13.85
C LEU A 311 3.00 -3.63 -12.52
N GLY A 312 3.63 -4.58 -11.85
CA GLY A 312 4.28 -4.34 -10.56
C GLY A 312 5.43 -3.33 -10.62
N SER A 313 6.07 -3.19 -11.77
CA SER A 313 7.21 -2.29 -11.99
C SER A 313 6.80 -0.86 -12.40
N MET A 314 5.52 -0.62 -12.73
CA MET A 314 5.05 0.72 -13.11
C MET A 314 5.09 1.67 -11.92
N LEU A 315 5.52 2.91 -12.17
CA LEU A 315 5.67 3.93 -11.14
C LEU A 315 4.40 4.76 -11.00
N PHE A 316 4.00 4.99 -9.76
CA PHE A 316 2.84 5.81 -9.40
C PHE A 316 3.17 6.79 -8.29
N SER A 317 2.41 7.88 -8.25
CA SER A 317 2.38 8.81 -7.12
C SER A 317 0.95 8.85 -6.59
N VAL A 318 0.80 8.54 -5.30
CA VAL A 318 -0.50 8.40 -4.62
C VAL A 318 -0.42 9.06 -3.26
N GLU A 319 -1.42 9.84 -2.90
CA GLU A 319 -1.60 10.37 -1.55
C GLU A 319 -3.03 10.11 -1.08
N THR A 320 -3.18 9.42 0.06
CA THR A 320 -4.48 9.12 0.66
C THR A 320 -4.36 8.91 2.17
N LYS A 321 -5.48 8.90 2.90
CA LYS A 321 -5.49 8.62 4.34
C LYS A 321 -5.45 7.13 4.61
N ARG A 322 -4.75 6.73 5.68
CA ARG A 322 -4.58 5.32 6.06
C ARG A 322 -5.84 4.66 6.63
N TYR A 323 -6.78 5.42 7.16
CA TYR A 323 -7.98 4.92 7.82
C TYR A 323 -9.25 5.00 6.95
N GLU A 324 -9.12 5.25 5.66
CA GLU A 324 -10.20 5.11 4.70
C GLU A 324 -10.39 3.64 4.32
N ASP A 325 -11.60 3.28 3.86
CA ASP A 325 -11.86 1.93 3.38
C ASP A 325 -11.00 1.64 2.15
N ILE A 326 -10.52 0.40 2.03
CA ILE A 326 -9.65 -0.01 0.94
C ILE A 326 -10.25 0.25 -0.45
N ASP A 327 -11.59 0.10 -0.59
CA ASP A 327 -12.31 0.39 -1.83
C ASP A 327 -12.27 1.87 -2.23
N SER A 328 -11.98 2.77 -1.27
CA SER A 328 -11.82 4.20 -1.53
C SER A 328 -10.38 4.57 -1.91
N VAL A 329 -9.43 3.69 -1.63
CA VAL A 329 -7.99 3.87 -1.88
C VAL A 329 -7.57 3.26 -3.21
N LEU A 330 -8.23 2.19 -3.65
CA LEU A 330 -8.00 1.47 -4.91
C LEU A 330 -8.85 2.00 -6.05
#